data_07e55adabaf93d9e1395ba1fda5b8308
#
_entry.id   07e55adabaf93d9e1395ba1fda5b8308
#
_cell.length_a   1.000
_cell.length_b   1.000
_cell.length_c   1.000
_cell.angle_alpha   90.00
_cell.angle_beta   90.00
_cell.angle_gamma   90.00
#
_symmetry.space_group_name_H-M   'P 1'
#
loop_
_entity.id
_entity.type
_entity.pdbx_description
1 polymer ?
#
loop_
_entity_poly.entity_id
_entity_poly.type
_entity_poly.pdbx_seq_one_letter_code
_entity_poly.pdbx_strand_id
1 'polypeptide(L)'
;MEKFNLKNRRYIGSKTKLIEWVFESLKLNNIKSVCDIFAGSGVVASQFATIPNIKNIIINDILFSNEIIYHAFFMGQDADFKVLEELKEYYTQALKLEENYFSQHFSDKFFSYKDCVKIGSIREHIESLNLDKLSKDILLTSLIYSMDKIANTVGHYEAYRKKEILQDRFIFELISPIKHDKNIMIERKNANELAKTLKIDLVFIDPPYNSRQYSRFYHLYENLVQWKKPKLYGTALKPLCENMSEYCRSNAKKELSDLIEKLDCKRIALTYNNTYNSKSSSSQNKIGFKDLVEILSQKGKLSVKEKAHSFFNSGKTDFKEHKEFLFIVEVKP
;
A
#
# COMPACT_ATOMS: atom_id res chain seq x y z
N MET A 1 -18.20 13.70 -10.82
CA MET A 1 -16.75 13.42 -10.91
C MET A 1 -16.56 11.93 -11.14
N GLU A 2 -15.46 11.53 -11.76
CA GLU A 2 -15.12 10.12 -11.95
C GLU A 2 -14.73 9.50 -10.60
N LYS A 3 -15.27 8.31 -10.28
CA LYS A 3 -14.97 7.57 -9.06
C LYS A 3 -13.49 7.18 -9.03
N PHE A 4 -12.91 7.08 -7.84
CA PHE A 4 -11.50 6.68 -7.70
C PHE A 4 -11.30 5.20 -8.02
N ASN A 5 -10.24 4.90 -8.75
CA ASN A 5 -9.72 3.55 -8.93
C ASN A 5 -8.49 3.30 -8.04
N LEU A 6 -8.07 2.05 -7.90
CA LEU A 6 -6.98 1.65 -7.01
C LEU A 6 -5.66 2.43 -7.24
N LYS A 7 -5.37 2.84 -8.48
CA LYS A 7 -4.14 3.54 -8.86
C LYS A 7 -4.13 5.03 -8.49
N ASN A 8 -5.25 5.60 -8.07
CA ASN A 8 -5.34 7.04 -7.78
C ASN A 8 -4.66 7.46 -6.47
N ARG A 9 -4.35 6.52 -5.56
CA ARG A 9 -3.62 6.81 -4.33
C ARG A 9 -2.12 6.98 -4.59
N ARG A 10 -1.53 8.00 -3.97
CA ARG A 10 -0.07 8.15 -3.94
C ARG A 10 0.52 7.09 -3.01
N TYR A 11 1.40 6.26 -3.54
CA TYR A 11 2.08 5.22 -2.78
C TYR A 11 3.52 5.07 -3.26
N ILE A 12 4.49 5.31 -2.36
CA ILE A 12 5.91 5.19 -2.68
C ILE A 12 6.25 3.73 -2.90
N GLY A 13 6.98 3.45 -3.98
CA GLY A 13 7.34 2.09 -4.37
C GLY A 13 6.24 1.34 -5.14
N SER A 14 5.10 1.99 -5.46
CA SER A 14 4.07 1.36 -6.29
C SER A 14 4.63 0.84 -7.61
N LYS A 15 4.33 -0.41 -7.95
CA LYS A 15 4.78 -1.06 -9.19
C LYS A 15 3.97 -0.66 -10.43
N THR A 16 3.09 0.33 -10.34
CA THR A 16 2.20 0.75 -11.45
C THR A 16 2.95 0.94 -12.77
N LYS A 17 4.14 1.56 -12.75
CA LYS A 17 4.96 1.81 -13.95
C LYS A 17 5.73 0.59 -14.45
N LEU A 18 5.83 -0.45 -13.65
CA LEU A 18 6.60 -1.66 -13.93
C LEU A 18 5.71 -2.87 -14.19
N ILE A 19 4.39 -2.72 -13.99
CA ILE A 19 3.46 -3.85 -13.95
C ILE A 19 3.49 -4.68 -15.24
N GLU A 20 3.48 -4.06 -16.40
CA GLU A 20 3.52 -4.74 -17.70
C GLU A 20 4.79 -5.58 -17.82
N TRP A 21 5.95 -4.98 -17.59
CA TRP A 21 7.24 -5.68 -17.65
C TRP A 21 7.34 -6.86 -16.66
N VAL A 22 6.82 -6.70 -15.45
CA VAL A 22 6.78 -7.78 -14.46
C VAL A 22 5.94 -8.92 -14.99
N PHE A 23 4.73 -8.66 -15.48
CA PHE A 23 3.80 -9.70 -15.91
C PHE A 23 4.21 -10.40 -17.21
N GLU A 24 4.79 -9.68 -18.18
CA GLU A 24 5.43 -10.29 -19.37
C GLU A 24 6.57 -11.25 -18.99
N SER A 25 7.23 -10.98 -17.87
CA SER A 25 8.36 -11.75 -17.39
C SER A 25 7.96 -13.04 -16.67
N LEU A 26 6.77 -13.09 -16.05
CA LEU A 26 6.38 -14.13 -15.09
C LEU A 26 5.90 -15.45 -15.70
N LYS A 27 5.56 -15.54 -17.00
CA LYS A 27 5.08 -16.78 -17.66
C LYS A 27 4.02 -17.52 -16.83
N LEU A 28 2.81 -16.97 -16.72
CA LEU A 28 1.79 -17.40 -15.74
C LEU A 28 0.93 -18.60 -16.17
N ASN A 29 1.21 -19.27 -17.29
CA ASN A 29 0.32 -20.29 -17.90
C ASN A 29 -0.13 -21.41 -16.95
N ASN A 30 0.73 -21.86 -16.02
CA ASN A 30 0.47 -22.96 -15.09
C ASN A 30 0.25 -22.48 -13.64
N ILE A 31 -0.04 -21.19 -13.43
CA ILE A 31 -0.27 -20.59 -12.11
C ILE A 31 -1.77 -20.41 -11.92
N LYS A 32 -2.35 -21.04 -10.91
CA LYS A 32 -3.77 -20.94 -10.57
C LYS A 32 -4.02 -20.16 -9.28
N SER A 33 -3.00 -20.09 -8.43
CA SER A 33 -3.08 -19.43 -7.14
C SER A 33 -1.84 -18.55 -6.89
N VAL A 34 -2.05 -17.34 -6.36
CA VAL A 34 -1.00 -16.36 -6.14
C VAL A 34 -1.13 -15.68 -4.78
N CYS A 35 -0.01 -15.30 -4.18
CA CYS A 35 0.04 -14.44 -3.01
C CYS A 35 0.88 -13.21 -3.30
N ASP A 36 0.29 -12.02 -3.13
CA ASP A 36 1.01 -10.74 -3.04
C ASP A 36 1.29 -10.48 -1.57
N ILE A 37 2.48 -10.90 -1.10
CA ILE A 37 2.76 -11.01 0.34
C ILE A 37 3.16 -9.68 0.99
N PHE A 38 3.54 -8.66 0.16
CA PHE A 38 3.79 -7.27 0.54
C PHE A 38 3.01 -6.35 -0.40
N ALA A 39 1.70 -6.45 -0.42
CA ALA A 39 0.87 -5.91 -1.49
C ALA A 39 0.85 -4.37 -1.58
N GLY A 40 1.14 -3.64 -0.51
CA GLY A 40 1.33 -2.20 -0.50
C GLY A 40 0.17 -1.43 -1.15
N SER A 41 0.35 -0.98 -2.39
CA SER A 41 -0.73 -0.29 -3.13
C SER A 41 -1.83 -1.21 -3.65
N GLY A 42 -1.63 -2.54 -3.66
CA GLY A 42 -2.54 -3.54 -4.20
C GLY A 42 -2.52 -3.68 -5.73
N VAL A 43 -1.66 -2.91 -6.43
CA VAL A 43 -1.63 -2.87 -7.90
C VAL A 43 -1.22 -4.19 -8.52
N VAL A 44 -0.30 -4.93 -7.90
CA VAL A 44 0.13 -6.26 -8.39
C VAL A 44 -1.00 -7.26 -8.24
N ALA A 45 -1.65 -7.30 -7.08
CA ALA A 45 -2.84 -8.13 -6.85
C ALA A 45 -3.97 -7.80 -7.85
N SER A 46 -4.20 -6.51 -8.14
CA SER A 46 -5.20 -6.10 -9.12
C SER A 46 -4.88 -6.59 -10.54
N GLN A 47 -3.62 -6.64 -10.91
CA GLN A 47 -3.19 -7.18 -12.20
C GLN A 47 -3.36 -8.70 -12.23
N PHE A 48 -3.05 -9.42 -11.15
CA PHE A 48 -3.34 -10.87 -11.06
C PHE A 48 -4.83 -11.15 -11.24
N ALA A 49 -5.71 -10.29 -10.73
CA ALA A 49 -7.15 -10.45 -10.88
C ALA A 49 -7.64 -10.40 -12.35
N THR A 50 -6.86 -9.80 -13.25
CA THR A 50 -7.19 -9.77 -14.70
C THR A 50 -6.77 -11.03 -15.45
N ILE A 51 -5.97 -11.91 -14.84
CA ILE A 51 -5.42 -13.09 -15.52
C ILE A 51 -6.43 -14.25 -15.45
N PRO A 52 -6.91 -14.78 -16.59
CA PRO A 52 -8.03 -15.75 -16.60
C PRO A 52 -7.76 -17.07 -15.86
N ASN A 53 -6.54 -17.60 -15.93
CA ASN A 53 -6.18 -18.89 -15.31
C ASN A 53 -5.92 -18.78 -13.81
N ILE A 54 -5.68 -17.60 -13.26
CA ILE A 54 -5.57 -17.39 -11.80
C ILE A 54 -6.98 -17.43 -11.20
N LYS A 55 -7.18 -18.23 -10.16
CA LYS A 55 -8.48 -18.41 -9.49
C LYS A 55 -8.44 -17.93 -8.03
N ASN A 56 -7.32 -18.11 -7.35
CA ASN A 56 -7.19 -17.76 -5.95
C ASN A 56 -6.09 -16.70 -5.78
N ILE A 57 -6.38 -15.62 -5.07
CA ILE A 57 -5.45 -14.52 -4.81
C ILE A 57 -5.46 -14.23 -3.32
N ILE A 58 -4.28 -14.30 -2.71
CA ILE A 58 -4.05 -13.85 -1.33
C ILE A 58 -3.37 -12.49 -1.40
N ILE A 59 -3.91 -11.50 -0.70
CA ILE A 59 -3.39 -10.13 -0.64
C ILE A 59 -3.03 -9.84 0.80
N ASN A 60 -1.75 -9.62 1.09
CA ASN A 60 -1.29 -9.40 2.45
C ASN A 60 -0.51 -8.09 2.59
N ASP A 61 -0.75 -7.39 3.68
CA ASP A 61 0.06 -6.26 4.13
C ASP A 61 -0.02 -6.16 5.66
N ILE A 62 0.90 -5.43 6.28
CA ILE A 62 0.90 -5.24 7.73
C ILE A 62 0.05 -4.05 8.19
N LEU A 63 -0.30 -3.12 7.29
CA LEU A 63 -1.00 -1.89 7.60
C LEU A 63 -2.52 -2.08 7.68
N PHE A 64 -3.17 -1.49 8.68
CA PHE A 64 -4.63 -1.45 8.80
C PHE A 64 -5.30 -0.75 7.62
N SER A 65 -4.74 0.38 7.19
CA SER A 65 -5.29 1.12 6.06
C SER A 65 -5.26 0.33 4.75
N ASN A 66 -4.22 -0.47 4.51
CA ASN A 66 -4.10 -1.31 3.33
C ASN A 66 -5.14 -2.45 3.35
N GLU A 67 -5.34 -3.12 4.49
CA GLU A 67 -6.40 -4.13 4.66
C GLU A 67 -7.78 -3.58 4.27
N ILE A 68 -8.15 -2.41 4.80
CA ILE A 68 -9.43 -1.73 4.51
C ILE A 68 -9.54 -1.38 3.02
N ILE A 69 -8.47 -0.86 2.42
CA ILE A 69 -8.43 -0.52 1.00
C ILE A 69 -8.61 -1.77 0.14
N TYR A 70 -8.00 -2.90 0.50
CA TYR A 70 -8.18 -4.14 -0.26
C TYR A 70 -9.62 -4.66 -0.13
N HIS A 71 -10.21 -4.66 1.07
CA HIS A 71 -11.62 -5.01 1.24
C HIS A 71 -12.51 -4.15 0.36
N ALA A 72 -12.34 -2.84 0.36
CA ALA A 72 -13.14 -1.92 -0.43
C ALA A 72 -13.01 -2.15 -1.93
N PHE A 73 -11.80 -2.36 -2.46
CA PHE A 73 -11.59 -2.52 -3.89
C PHE A 73 -11.86 -3.92 -4.41
N PHE A 74 -11.49 -4.97 -3.67
CA PHE A 74 -11.59 -6.34 -4.16
C PHE A 74 -12.87 -7.05 -3.71
N MET A 75 -13.50 -6.64 -2.60
CA MET A 75 -14.77 -7.21 -2.14
C MET A 75 -15.96 -6.30 -2.40
N GLY A 76 -15.71 -5.02 -2.74
CA GLY A 76 -16.73 -3.98 -2.83
C GLY A 76 -17.72 -4.12 -3.97
N GLN A 77 -17.51 -5.03 -4.95
CA GLN A 77 -18.43 -5.24 -6.05
C GLN A 77 -19.84 -5.70 -5.59
N ASP A 78 -19.94 -6.30 -4.40
CA ASP A 78 -21.16 -6.84 -3.83
C ASP A 78 -21.85 -5.86 -2.85
N ALA A 79 -21.32 -4.64 -2.68
CA ALA A 79 -21.86 -3.64 -1.77
C ALA A 79 -23.11 -2.94 -2.34
N ASP A 80 -23.98 -2.48 -1.44
CA ASP A 80 -25.13 -1.63 -1.80
C ASP A 80 -24.67 -0.18 -2.05
N PHE A 81 -24.35 0.12 -3.31
CA PHE A 81 -23.92 1.45 -3.71
C PHE A 81 -25.03 2.52 -3.63
N LYS A 82 -26.31 2.15 -3.53
CA LYS A 82 -27.38 3.13 -3.36
C LYS A 82 -27.25 3.88 -2.04
N VAL A 83 -27.08 3.14 -0.95
CA VAL A 83 -26.85 3.73 0.39
C VAL A 83 -25.57 4.56 0.42
N LEU A 84 -24.50 4.09 -0.22
CA LEU A 84 -23.22 4.81 -0.27
C LEU A 84 -23.31 6.13 -1.06
N GLU A 85 -24.07 6.18 -2.16
CA GLU A 85 -24.31 7.43 -2.91
C GLU A 85 -25.18 8.40 -2.11
N GLU A 86 -26.21 7.94 -1.41
CA GLU A 86 -27.02 8.77 -0.50
C GLU A 86 -26.15 9.40 0.59
N LEU A 87 -25.23 8.63 1.19
CA LEU A 87 -24.27 9.14 2.17
C LEU A 87 -23.28 10.16 1.56
N LYS A 88 -22.81 9.92 0.34
CA LYS A 88 -21.97 10.88 -0.39
C LYS A 88 -22.69 12.22 -0.59
N GLU A 89 -23.96 12.19 -1.00
CA GLU A 89 -24.75 13.39 -1.15
C GLU A 89 -24.93 14.13 0.18
N TYR A 90 -25.23 13.39 1.25
CA TYR A 90 -25.31 13.94 2.59
C TYR A 90 -23.98 14.63 3.02
N TYR A 91 -22.83 14.02 2.76
CA TYR A 91 -21.51 14.60 3.07
C TYR A 91 -21.21 15.86 2.25
N THR A 92 -21.85 16.02 1.11
CA THR A 92 -21.66 17.19 0.25
C THR A 92 -22.57 18.35 0.65
N GLN A 93 -23.83 18.06 1.07
CA GLN A 93 -24.89 19.06 1.18
C GLN A 93 -25.35 19.35 2.61
N ALA A 94 -25.38 18.34 3.48
CA ALA A 94 -26.13 18.40 4.74
C ALA A 94 -25.33 18.05 6.00
N LEU A 95 -24.09 17.55 5.86
CA LEU A 95 -23.29 17.17 7.02
C LEU A 95 -23.00 18.38 7.91
N LYS A 96 -23.35 18.29 9.19
CA LYS A 96 -22.96 19.27 10.19
C LYS A 96 -21.44 19.23 10.37
N LEU A 97 -20.82 20.39 10.18
CA LEU A 97 -19.38 20.54 10.32
C LEU A 97 -19.03 21.08 11.70
N GLU A 98 -18.22 20.31 12.43
CA GLU A 98 -17.78 20.67 13.78
C GLU A 98 -16.26 20.52 13.90
N GLU A 99 -15.66 21.33 14.77
CA GLU A 99 -14.26 21.13 15.14
C GLU A 99 -14.07 19.74 15.74
N ASN A 100 -13.00 19.07 15.35
CA ASN A 100 -12.78 17.66 15.69
C ASN A 100 -11.27 17.37 15.82
N TYR A 101 -10.94 16.14 16.25
CA TYR A 101 -9.55 15.70 16.40
C TYR A 101 -8.70 15.96 15.15
N PHE A 102 -9.26 15.76 13.95
CA PHE A 102 -8.50 15.93 12.71
C PHE A 102 -8.18 17.39 12.43
N SER A 103 -9.15 18.30 12.63
CA SER A 103 -8.95 19.74 12.46
C SER A 103 -8.02 20.35 13.51
N GLN A 104 -8.06 19.86 14.75
CA GLN A 104 -7.19 20.33 15.82
C GLN A 104 -5.71 20.02 15.60
N HIS A 105 -5.40 18.92 14.86
CA HIS A 105 -4.03 18.44 14.74
C HIS A 105 -3.40 18.67 13.36
N PHE A 106 -4.16 18.48 12.27
CA PHE A 106 -3.60 18.40 10.91
C PHE A 106 -3.84 19.64 10.05
N SER A 107 -4.58 20.65 10.56
CA SER A 107 -4.81 21.90 9.88
C SER A 107 -3.51 22.66 9.62
N ASP A 108 -3.48 23.37 8.50
CA ASP A 108 -2.40 24.27 8.07
C ASP A 108 -1.04 23.59 7.89
N LYS A 109 -1.04 22.26 7.83
CA LYS A 109 0.12 21.43 7.52
C LYS A 109 -0.12 20.57 6.28
N PHE A 110 -1.04 19.62 6.39
CA PHE A 110 -1.40 18.72 5.30
C PHE A 110 -2.62 19.19 4.51
N PHE A 111 -3.54 19.91 5.17
CA PHE A 111 -4.80 20.39 4.60
C PHE A 111 -5.15 21.76 5.18
N SER A 112 -6.05 22.51 4.52
CA SER A 112 -6.64 23.71 5.10
C SER A 112 -7.48 23.36 6.34
N TYR A 113 -7.75 24.35 7.19
CA TYR A 113 -8.60 24.15 8.37
C TYR A 113 -9.99 23.62 7.99
N LYS A 114 -10.64 24.21 6.97
CA LYS A 114 -11.98 23.78 6.55
C LYS A 114 -12.00 22.38 5.97
N ASP A 115 -10.96 22.00 5.21
CA ASP A 115 -10.83 20.65 4.70
C ASP A 115 -10.62 19.64 5.83
N CYS A 116 -9.84 19.99 6.85
CA CYS A 116 -9.67 19.15 8.03
C CYS A 116 -10.97 18.98 8.83
N VAL A 117 -11.76 20.07 9.00
CA VAL A 117 -13.08 19.99 9.64
C VAL A 117 -13.98 19.03 8.88
N LYS A 118 -14.07 19.14 7.54
CA LYS A 118 -14.87 18.22 6.70
C LYS A 118 -14.42 16.78 6.81
N ILE A 119 -13.12 16.51 6.65
CA ILE A 119 -12.55 15.16 6.73
C ILE A 119 -12.88 14.51 8.08
N GLY A 120 -12.63 15.23 9.16
CA GLY A 120 -12.90 14.71 10.50
C GLY A 120 -14.39 14.54 10.79
N SER A 121 -15.27 15.48 10.38
CA SER A 121 -16.72 15.35 10.55
C SER A 121 -17.29 14.15 9.78
N ILE A 122 -16.81 13.89 8.55
CA ILE A 122 -17.19 12.69 7.80
C ILE A 122 -16.72 11.45 8.56
N ARG A 123 -15.49 11.46 9.07
CA ARG A 123 -14.94 10.30 9.80
C ARG A 123 -15.74 10.00 11.08
N GLU A 124 -16.12 11.03 11.85
CA GLU A 124 -16.98 10.88 13.04
C GLU A 124 -18.35 10.33 12.67
N HIS A 125 -18.94 10.84 11.59
CA HIS A 125 -20.23 10.36 11.13
C HIS A 125 -20.17 8.89 10.69
N ILE A 126 -19.15 8.49 9.90
CA ILE A 126 -18.97 7.07 9.53
C ILE A 126 -18.85 6.19 10.78
N GLU A 127 -18.19 6.65 11.84
CA GLU A 127 -18.08 5.90 13.10
C GLU A 127 -19.41 5.74 13.81
N SER A 128 -20.28 6.75 13.75
CA SER A 128 -21.60 6.75 14.41
C SER A 128 -22.65 5.89 13.71
N LEU A 129 -22.43 5.53 12.43
CA LEU A 129 -23.36 4.74 11.66
C LEU A 129 -23.25 3.24 11.97
N ASN A 130 -24.39 2.57 12.02
CA ASN A 130 -24.45 1.10 12.10
C ASN A 130 -24.42 0.50 10.69
N LEU A 131 -23.24 0.55 10.07
CA LEU A 131 -23.00 -0.02 8.74
C LEU A 131 -22.37 -1.41 8.85
N ASP A 132 -22.60 -2.24 7.85
CA ASP A 132 -21.82 -3.45 7.67
C ASP A 132 -20.34 -3.11 7.39
N LYS A 133 -19.47 -4.08 7.64
CA LYS A 133 -18.02 -3.88 7.52
C LYS A 133 -17.61 -3.40 6.13
N LEU A 134 -18.17 -3.99 5.08
CA LEU A 134 -17.79 -3.68 3.69
C LEU A 134 -18.18 -2.25 3.31
N SER A 135 -19.38 -1.81 3.64
CA SER A 135 -19.85 -0.43 3.44
C SER A 135 -18.98 0.58 4.19
N LYS A 136 -18.62 0.27 5.45
CA LYS A 136 -17.70 1.08 6.25
C LYS A 136 -16.32 1.15 5.61
N ASP A 137 -15.77 0.04 5.14
CA ASP A 137 -14.45 -0.02 4.49
C ASP A 137 -14.43 0.78 3.17
N ILE A 138 -15.53 0.76 2.39
CA ILE A 138 -15.67 1.56 1.16
C ILE A 138 -15.69 3.05 1.48
N LEU A 139 -16.44 3.48 2.48
CA LEU A 139 -16.50 4.90 2.87
C LEU A 139 -15.15 5.39 3.41
N LEU A 140 -14.48 4.61 4.26
CA LEU A 140 -13.16 4.95 4.79
C LEU A 140 -12.11 5.02 3.68
N THR A 141 -12.13 4.08 2.74
CA THR A 141 -11.26 4.09 1.57
C THR A 141 -11.54 5.31 0.69
N SER A 142 -12.80 5.62 0.44
CA SER A 142 -13.22 6.81 -0.30
C SER A 142 -12.74 8.10 0.36
N LEU A 143 -12.80 8.17 1.68
CA LEU A 143 -12.27 9.30 2.47
C LEU A 143 -10.75 9.42 2.34
N ILE A 144 -10.01 8.31 2.42
CA ILE A 144 -8.55 8.29 2.21
C ILE A 144 -8.20 8.81 0.82
N TYR A 145 -8.86 8.33 -0.23
CA TYR A 145 -8.57 8.74 -1.61
C TYR A 145 -8.94 10.21 -1.87
N SER A 146 -10.06 10.66 -1.32
CA SER A 146 -10.50 12.06 -1.43
C SER A 146 -9.51 13.00 -0.75
N MET A 147 -9.04 12.67 0.45
CA MET A 147 -8.07 13.51 1.15
C MET A 147 -6.67 13.44 0.49
N ASP A 148 -6.25 12.27 0.01
CA ASP A 148 -4.93 12.12 -0.63
C ASP A 148 -4.80 12.99 -1.89
N LYS A 149 -5.88 13.15 -2.64
CA LYS A 149 -5.93 13.99 -3.86
C LYS A 149 -5.52 15.44 -3.58
N ILE A 150 -5.87 15.98 -2.42
CA ILE A 150 -5.65 17.39 -2.06
C ILE A 150 -4.49 17.59 -1.08
N ALA A 151 -3.90 16.52 -0.55
CA ALA A 151 -2.91 16.59 0.51
C ALA A 151 -1.65 17.37 0.11
N ASN A 152 -1.23 18.30 0.96
CA ASN A 152 0.03 19.00 0.86
C ASN A 152 1.19 18.11 1.32
N THR A 153 1.58 17.16 0.48
CA THR A 153 2.66 16.20 0.76
C THR A 153 3.63 16.06 -0.41
N VAL A 154 4.73 15.37 -0.16
CA VAL A 154 5.72 14.95 -1.17
C VAL A 154 5.56 13.47 -1.54
N GLY A 155 4.33 12.93 -1.43
CA GLY A 155 4.01 11.53 -1.71
C GLY A 155 3.89 10.64 -0.47
N HIS A 156 4.13 11.19 0.73
CA HIS A 156 3.96 10.56 2.04
C HIS A 156 3.75 11.60 3.14
N TYR A 157 3.23 11.20 4.30
CA TYR A 157 2.87 12.11 5.40
C TYR A 157 3.98 12.31 6.46
N GLU A 158 5.22 11.89 6.22
CA GLU A 158 6.35 12.27 7.08
C GLU A 158 6.87 13.70 6.84
N ALA A 159 6.48 14.29 5.71
CA ALA A 159 6.83 15.67 5.36
C ALA A 159 5.69 16.36 4.61
N TYR A 160 5.60 17.66 4.77
CA TYR A 160 4.72 18.53 4.02
C TYR A 160 5.51 19.73 3.47
N ARG A 161 4.98 20.38 2.43
CA ARG A 161 5.60 21.57 1.85
C ARG A 161 5.33 22.77 2.75
N LYS A 162 6.41 23.37 3.25
CA LYS A 162 6.32 24.59 4.07
C LYS A 162 6.02 25.78 3.17
N LYS A 163 5.36 26.80 3.73
CA LYS A 163 5.00 28.07 3.04
C LYS A 163 3.98 27.92 1.88
N GLU A 164 3.30 26.80 1.75
CA GLU A 164 2.17 26.67 0.82
C GLU A 164 0.93 27.33 1.45
N ILE A 165 0.20 28.11 0.65
CA ILE A 165 -1.14 28.60 1.01
C ILE A 165 -2.12 27.49 0.69
N LEU A 166 -2.68 26.87 1.72
CA LEU A 166 -3.61 25.76 1.56
C LEU A 166 -5.01 26.29 1.24
N GLN A 167 -5.58 25.81 0.16
CA GLN A 167 -6.91 26.16 -0.30
C GLN A 167 -7.93 25.09 0.09
N ASP A 168 -9.17 25.49 0.31
CA ASP A 168 -10.30 24.61 0.56
C ASP A 168 -10.67 23.87 -0.74
N ARG A 169 -10.35 22.59 -0.84
CA ARG A 169 -10.52 21.79 -2.06
C ARG A 169 -11.10 20.40 -1.83
N PHE A 170 -11.40 20.07 -0.58
CA PHE A 170 -11.88 18.73 -0.27
C PHE A 170 -13.29 18.49 -0.82
N ILE A 171 -13.40 17.44 -1.62
CA ILE A 171 -14.66 16.89 -2.13
C ILE A 171 -14.62 15.39 -1.84
N PHE A 172 -15.63 14.89 -1.13
CA PHE A 172 -15.79 13.46 -0.90
C PHE A 172 -16.29 12.79 -2.18
N GLU A 173 -15.57 11.77 -2.63
CA GLU A 173 -15.94 10.97 -3.80
C GLU A 173 -15.75 9.49 -3.51
N LEU A 174 -16.66 8.65 -4.00
CA LEU A 174 -16.61 7.21 -3.82
C LEU A 174 -15.52 6.56 -4.69
N ILE A 175 -14.99 5.45 -4.19
CA ILE A 175 -14.15 4.56 -4.98
C ILE A 175 -15.01 3.72 -5.95
N SER A 176 -14.37 3.18 -7.00
CA SER A 176 -14.96 2.17 -7.90
C SER A 176 -14.31 0.82 -7.64
N PRO A 177 -15.03 -0.18 -7.09
CA PRO A 177 -14.50 -1.51 -6.88
C PRO A 177 -14.00 -2.17 -8.16
N ILE A 178 -13.06 -3.09 -8.01
CA ILE A 178 -12.54 -3.91 -9.10
C ILE A 178 -13.54 -5.04 -9.37
N LYS A 179 -13.96 -5.19 -10.61
CA LYS A 179 -14.79 -6.33 -11.03
C LYS A 179 -13.89 -7.52 -11.36
N HIS A 180 -14.16 -8.66 -10.76
CA HIS A 180 -13.43 -9.91 -10.99
C HIS A 180 -14.28 -11.14 -10.63
N ASP A 181 -13.80 -12.32 -11.06
CA ASP A 181 -14.37 -13.65 -10.78
C ASP A 181 -13.48 -14.50 -9.86
N LYS A 182 -12.59 -13.87 -9.07
CA LYS A 182 -11.56 -14.54 -8.29
C LYS A 182 -11.98 -14.79 -6.85
N ASN A 183 -11.48 -15.89 -6.25
CA ASN A 183 -11.47 -16.06 -4.81
C ASN A 183 -10.37 -15.19 -4.20
N ILE A 184 -10.76 -14.15 -3.47
CA ILE A 184 -9.84 -13.24 -2.80
C ILE A 184 -9.80 -13.54 -1.31
N MET A 185 -8.59 -13.68 -0.77
CA MET A 185 -8.32 -13.72 0.67
C MET A 185 -7.48 -12.50 1.02
N ILE A 186 -7.93 -11.69 1.96
CA ILE A 186 -7.22 -10.51 2.44
C ILE A 186 -6.72 -10.81 3.84
N GLU A 187 -5.41 -10.65 4.02
CA GLU A 187 -4.72 -10.90 5.27
C GLU A 187 -3.97 -9.65 5.73
N ARG A 188 -3.90 -9.46 7.05
CA ARG A 188 -3.09 -8.43 7.68
C ARG A 188 -2.14 -9.09 8.67
N LYS A 189 -1.09 -9.69 8.13
CA LYS A 189 -0.11 -10.46 8.91
C LYS A 189 1.32 -10.03 8.59
N ASN A 190 2.23 -10.32 9.51
CA ASN A 190 3.64 -10.35 9.18
C ASN A 190 3.88 -11.40 8.09
N ALA A 191 4.64 -11.04 7.05
CA ALA A 191 4.87 -11.91 5.88
C ALA A 191 5.50 -13.26 6.26
N ASN A 192 6.46 -13.27 7.20
CA ASN A 192 7.14 -14.47 7.66
C ASN A 192 6.19 -15.38 8.48
N GLU A 193 5.20 -14.81 9.18
CA GLU A 193 4.18 -15.61 9.86
C GLU A 193 3.16 -16.19 8.88
N LEU A 194 2.74 -15.41 7.87
CA LEU A 194 1.86 -15.91 6.83
C LEU A 194 2.51 -17.06 6.05
N ALA A 195 3.79 -16.94 5.73
CA ALA A 195 4.54 -17.96 4.97
C ALA A 195 4.50 -19.36 5.61
N LYS A 196 4.38 -19.45 6.94
CA LYS A 196 4.31 -20.75 7.67
C LYS A 196 3.10 -21.59 7.28
N THR A 197 2.03 -20.97 6.83
CA THR A 197 0.75 -21.63 6.52
C THR A 197 0.38 -21.54 5.04
N LEU A 198 1.22 -20.86 4.26
CA LEU A 198 0.95 -20.59 2.86
C LEU A 198 1.31 -21.80 2.01
N LYS A 199 0.34 -22.30 1.21
CA LYS A 199 0.56 -23.30 0.18
C LYS A 199 -0.08 -22.80 -1.12
N ILE A 200 0.77 -22.43 -2.11
CA ILE A 200 0.31 -21.68 -3.27
C ILE A 200 1.23 -21.87 -4.49
N ASP A 201 0.76 -21.52 -5.70
CA ASP A 201 1.60 -21.72 -6.89
C ASP A 201 2.69 -20.64 -7.02
N LEU A 202 2.36 -19.35 -6.79
CA LEU A 202 3.29 -18.23 -6.95
C LEU A 202 3.19 -17.28 -5.75
N VAL A 203 4.35 -16.90 -5.21
CA VAL A 203 4.45 -15.79 -4.25
C VAL A 203 5.17 -14.62 -4.90
N PHE A 204 4.51 -13.46 -4.93
CA PHE A 204 5.11 -12.18 -5.32
C PHE A 204 5.59 -11.44 -4.07
N ILE A 205 6.85 -11.01 -4.09
CA ILE A 205 7.54 -10.41 -2.95
C ILE A 205 8.11 -9.06 -3.36
N ASP A 206 7.56 -7.98 -2.82
CA ASP A 206 8.06 -6.61 -2.97
C ASP A 206 8.29 -6.00 -1.59
N PRO A 207 9.33 -6.44 -0.86
CA PRO A 207 9.55 -6.03 0.52
C PRO A 207 10.03 -4.58 0.59
N PRO A 208 9.96 -3.92 1.74
CA PRO A 208 10.65 -2.63 1.92
C PRO A 208 12.15 -2.74 1.62
N TYR A 209 12.70 -1.84 0.80
CA TYR A 209 14.11 -1.91 0.37
C TYR A 209 15.07 -1.21 1.31
N ASN A 210 14.60 -0.22 2.05
CA ASN A 210 15.43 0.70 2.84
C ASN A 210 14.87 0.92 4.24
N SER A 211 15.48 1.81 5.04
CA SER A 211 15.10 2.02 6.45
C SER A 211 13.80 2.78 6.67
N ARG A 212 13.08 3.16 5.62
CA ARG A 212 11.87 3.96 5.74
C ARG A 212 10.65 3.09 5.99
N GLN A 213 10.01 3.29 7.13
CA GLN A 213 8.86 2.51 7.58
C GLN A 213 7.56 3.01 6.96
N TYR A 214 6.81 2.14 6.28
CA TYR A 214 5.55 2.49 5.63
C TYR A 214 4.47 2.89 6.63
N SER A 215 4.42 2.30 7.82
CA SER A 215 3.53 2.73 8.91
C SER A 215 3.81 4.19 9.37
N ARG A 216 5.05 4.68 9.18
CA ARG A 216 5.42 6.07 9.46
C ARG A 216 5.10 6.99 8.28
N PHE A 217 5.26 6.51 7.05
CA PHE A 217 4.90 7.25 5.85
C PHE A 217 3.40 7.51 5.75
N TYR A 218 2.58 6.53 6.13
CA TYR A 218 1.12 6.57 6.01
C TYR A 218 0.42 6.61 7.35
N HIS A 219 1.08 7.13 8.41
CA HIS A 219 0.53 7.25 9.76
C HIS A 219 -0.82 7.98 9.81
N LEU A 220 -1.06 8.89 8.87
CA LEU A 220 -2.32 9.62 8.78
C LEU A 220 -3.47 8.69 8.37
N TYR A 221 -3.23 7.77 7.42
CA TYR A 221 -4.21 6.76 7.03
C TYR A 221 -4.46 5.79 8.17
N GLU A 222 -3.39 5.30 8.83
CA GLU A 222 -3.51 4.42 9.99
C GLU A 222 -4.33 5.06 11.11
N ASN A 223 -4.11 6.36 11.40
CA ASN A 223 -4.87 7.12 12.37
C ASN A 223 -6.34 7.26 11.95
N LEU A 224 -6.59 7.59 10.68
CA LEU A 224 -7.94 7.78 10.15
C LEU A 224 -8.76 6.49 10.23
N VAL A 225 -8.20 5.34 9.84
CA VAL A 225 -8.95 4.08 9.82
C VAL A 225 -9.19 3.53 11.22
N GLN A 226 -8.21 3.60 12.12
CA GLN A 226 -8.33 3.10 13.48
C GLN A 226 -9.14 4.02 14.40
N TRP A 227 -9.12 5.30 14.16
CA TRP A 227 -9.82 6.38 14.88
C TRP A 227 -9.66 6.37 16.41
N LYS A 228 -8.50 5.89 16.88
CA LYS A 228 -8.16 5.84 18.32
C LYS A 228 -7.82 7.22 18.91
N LYS A 229 -7.70 8.25 18.05
CA LYS A 229 -7.36 9.64 18.42
C LYS A 229 -6.11 9.71 19.32
N PRO A 230 -4.97 9.11 18.93
CA PRO A 230 -3.80 9.00 19.78
C PRO A 230 -3.13 10.37 19.98
N LYS A 231 -2.31 10.48 21.03
CA LYS A 231 -1.37 11.59 21.18
C LYS A 231 -0.36 11.58 20.04
N LEU A 232 -0.08 12.76 19.48
CA LEU A 232 0.78 12.93 18.32
C LEU A 232 2.10 13.61 18.71
N TYR A 233 3.19 13.28 17.99
CA TYR A 233 4.53 13.71 18.30
C TYR A 233 5.27 14.23 17.07
N GLY A 234 6.18 15.17 17.30
CA GLY A 234 7.06 15.73 16.28
C GLY A 234 6.35 16.60 15.24
N THR A 235 7.14 17.12 14.30
CA THR A 235 6.64 18.07 13.28
C THR A 235 5.61 17.43 12.33
N ALA A 236 5.76 16.14 12.04
CA ALA A 236 4.83 15.42 11.16
C ALA A 236 3.62 14.82 11.90
N LEU A 237 3.46 15.10 13.20
CA LEU A 237 2.30 14.68 13.99
C LEU A 237 2.04 13.18 13.92
N LYS A 238 3.07 12.40 14.26
CA LYS A 238 3.00 10.94 14.21
C LYS A 238 2.58 10.36 15.57
N PRO A 239 1.72 9.34 15.61
CA PRO A 239 1.47 8.58 16.84
C PRO A 239 2.70 7.76 17.25
N LEU A 240 2.64 7.03 18.34
CA LEU A 240 3.65 6.01 18.68
C LEU A 240 3.79 5.00 17.53
N CYS A 241 4.98 4.38 17.45
CA CYS A 241 5.29 3.45 16.37
C CYS A 241 4.49 2.15 16.52
N GLU A 242 3.72 1.81 15.49
CA GLU A 242 3.05 0.53 15.34
C GLU A 242 3.40 -0.09 13.98
N ASN A 243 3.24 -1.41 13.83
CA ASN A 243 3.42 -2.14 12.57
C ASN A 243 4.74 -1.82 11.84
N MET A 244 5.83 -1.86 12.60
CA MET A 244 7.17 -1.62 12.07
C MET A 244 7.69 -2.90 11.40
N SER A 245 8.22 -2.74 10.18
CA SER A 245 8.78 -3.86 9.42
C SER A 245 10.26 -4.09 9.75
N GLU A 246 10.64 -5.32 10.04
CA GLU A 246 12.05 -5.71 10.22
C GLU A 246 12.85 -5.64 8.90
N TYR A 247 12.18 -5.69 7.74
CA TYR A 247 12.79 -5.47 6.42
C TYR A 247 13.37 -4.06 6.26
N CYS A 248 12.94 -3.10 7.07
CA CYS A 248 13.50 -1.74 7.12
C CYS A 248 14.70 -1.60 8.06
N ARG A 249 15.13 -2.68 8.73
CA ARG A 249 16.18 -2.69 9.77
C ARG A 249 17.42 -3.48 9.34
N SER A 250 18.39 -3.60 10.21
CA SER A 250 19.60 -4.40 9.99
C SER A 250 19.31 -5.90 9.77
N ASN A 251 18.19 -6.39 10.30
CA ASN A 251 17.75 -7.79 10.19
C ASN A 251 17.17 -8.16 8.80
N ALA A 252 17.01 -7.21 7.89
CA ALA A 252 16.32 -7.43 6.60
C ALA A 252 16.82 -8.66 5.82
N LYS A 253 18.14 -8.90 5.77
CA LYS A 253 18.73 -10.10 5.12
C LYS A 253 18.27 -11.38 5.79
N LYS A 254 18.27 -11.43 7.13
CA LYS A 254 17.84 -12.59 7.91
C LYS A 254 16.34 -12.86 7.74
N GLU A 255 15.53 -11.79 7.78
CA GLU A 255 14.08 -11.88 7.58
C GLU A 255 13.73 -12.41 6.18
N LEU A 256 14.43 -11.94 5.14
CA LEU A 256 14.21 -12.45 3.79
C LEU A 256 14.62 -13.92 3.67
N SER A 257 15.74 -14.33 4.24
CA SER A 257 16.18 -15.73 4.25
C SER A 257 15.16 -16.63 4.93
N ASP A 258 14.66 -16.23 6.09
CA ASP A 258 13.63 -16.95 6.85
C ASP A 258 12.30 -17.03 6.07
N LEU A 259 11.90 -15.95 5.39
CA LEU A 259 10.73 -15.95 4.53
C LEU A 259 10.88 -16.99 3.40
N ILE A 260 11.98 -16.91 2.64
CA ILE A 260 12.22 -17.77 1.49
C ILE A 260 12.27 -19.25 1.90
N GLU A 261 12.89 -19.57 3.04
CA GLU A 261 12.93 -20.93 3.59
C GLU A 261 11.54 -21.48 3.88
N LYS A 262 10.64 -20.68 4.48
CA LYS A 262 9.29 -21.11 4.90
C LYS A 262 8.29 -21.26 3.76
N LEU A 263 8.51 -20.63 2.62
CA LEU A 263 7.54 -20.65 1.52
C LEU A 263 7.35 -22.07 0.94
N ASP A 264 6.11 -22.54 0.91
CA ASP A 264 5.66 -23.71 0.15
C ASP A 264 4.94 -23.23 -1.12
N CYS A 265 5.71 -23.14 -2.22
CA CYS A 265 5.21 -22.67 -3.51
C CYS A 265 6.01 -23.23 -4.67
N LYS A 266 5.45 -23.15 -5.90
CA LYS A 266 6.14 -23.61 -7.12
C LYS A 266 7.08 -22.54 -7.67
N ARG A 267 6.75 -21.26 -7.47
CA ARG A 267 7.51 -20.13 -8.00
C ARG A 267 7.53 -18.96 -7.03
N ILE A 268 8.67 -18.29 -6.99
CA ILE A 268 8.85 -17.02 -6.29
C ILE A 268 9.19 -15.94 -7.31
N ALA A 269 8.56 -14.78 -7.20
CA ALA A 269 8.91 -13.56 -7.94
C ALA A 269 9.23 -12.46 -6.95
N LEU A 270 10.48 -12.00 -6.91
CA LEU A 270 10.91 -10.94 -6.00
C LEU A 270 11.38 -9.72 -6.80
N THR A 271 10.85 -8.55 -6.46
CA THR A 271 11.34 -7.27 -7.00
C THR A 271 12.29 -6.60 -6.01
N TYR A 272 13.33 -5.96 -6.54
CA TYR A 272 14.28 -5.15 -5.77
C TYR A 272 15.01 -4.18 -6.69
N ASN A 273 15.58 -3.09 -6.15
CA ASN A 273 16.31 -2.12 -6.98
C ASN A 273 17.80 -2.02 -6.60
N ASN A 274 18.55 -1.20 -7.33
CA ASN A 274 19.99 -1.02 -7.13
C ASN A 274 20.38 0.24 -6.35
N THR A 275 19.52 0.79 -5.50
CA THR A 275 19.81 2.01 -4.74
C THR A 275 20.76 1.75 -3.55
N TYR A 276 21.97 1.26 -3.84
CA TYR A 276 22.97 0.94 -2.80
C TYR A 276 23.79 2.15 -2.35
N ASN A 277 23.98 3.13 -3.23
CA ASN A 277 24.89 4.27 -3.03
C ASN A 277 24.14 5.60 -2.92
N SER A 278 23.02 5.62 -2.23
CA SER A 278 22.29 6.87 -1.98
C SER A 278 23.07 7.78 -1.02
N LYS A 279 23.07 9.09 -1.28
CA LYS A 279 23.60 10.11 -0.35
C LYS A 279 22.92 10.10 1.03
N SER A 280 21.67 9.63 1.08
CA SER A 280 20.93 9.45 2.32
C SER A 280 21.00 7.99 2.78
N SER A 281 21.57 7.74 3.94
CA SER A 281 21.63 6.40 4.53
C SER A 281 20.27 5.76 4.72
N SER A 282 19.21 6.57 4.94
CA SER A 282 17.84 6.09 5.06
C SER A 282 17.24 5.59 3.74
N SER A 283 17.84 5.94 2.60
CA SER A 283 17.40 5.52 1.27
C SER A 283 18.26 4.39 0.68
N GLN A 284 19.32 3.98 1.38
CA GLN A 284 20.16 2.87 0.94
C GLN A 284 19.45 1.54 1.15
N ASN A 285 19.59 0.63 0.19
CA ASN A 285 19.07 -0.72 0.27
C ASN A 285 19.66 -1.49 1.44
N LYS A 286 18.82 -2.30 2.10
CA LYS A 286 19.22 -3.11 3.27
C LYS A 286 19.84 -4.45 2.88
N ILE A 287 19.49 -5.00 1.71
CA ILE A 287 19.96 -6.29 1.23
C ILE A 287 20.75 -6.06 -0.06
N GLY A 288 21.99 -6.55 -0.10
CA GLY A 288 22.85 -6.45 -1.27
C GLY A 288 22.40 -7.39 -2.41
N PHE A 289 22.75 -7.05 -3.65
CA PHE A 289 22.42 -7.90 -4.82
C PHE A 289 22.98 -9.32 -4.69
N LYS A 290 24.22 -9.47 -4.22
CA LYS A 290 24.84 -10.79 -3.99
C LYS A 290 24.09 -11.60 -2.94
N ASP A 291 23.65 -10.95 -1.85
CA ASP A 291 22.86 -11.61 -0.81
C ASP A 291 21.49 -12.08 -1.34
N LEU A 292 20.84 -11.28 -2.19
CA LEU A 292 19.57 -11.70 -2.84
C LEU A 292 19.77 -12.92 -3.72
N VAL A 293 20.83 -12.93 -4.53
CA VAL A 293 21.17 -14.10 -5.39
C VAL A 293 21.47 -15.33 -4.55
N GLU A 294 22.26 -15.20 -3.48
CA GLU A 294 22.60 -16.29 -2.57
C GLU A 294 21.35 -16.91 -1.94
N ILE A 295 20.50 -16.09 -1.30
CA ILE A 295 19.27 -16.53 -0.61
C ILE A 295 18.32 -17.23 -1.60
N LEU A 296 18.06 -16.61 -2.74
CA LEU A 296 17.09 -17.10 -3.69
C LEU A 296 17.55 -18.38 -4.43
N SER A 297 18.86 -18.50 -4.72
CA SER A 297 19.43 -19.69 -5.38
C SER A 297 19.34 -20.95 -4.53
N GLN A 298 19.28 -20.82 -3.20
CA GLN A 298 19.11 -21.97 -2.30
C GLN A 298 17.74 -22.63 -2.48
N LYS A 299 16.71 -21.85 -2.84
CA LYS A 299 15.34 -22.35 -2.97
C LYS A 299 15.05 -23.04 -4.31
N GLY A 300 15.81 -22.71 -5.36
CA GLY A 300 15.54 -23.30 -6.67
C GLY A 300 16.37 -22.72 -7.81
N LYS A 301 15.90 -22.91 -9.04
CA LYS A 301 16.54 -22.34 -10.23
C LYS A 301 16.22 -20.87 -10.37
N LEU A 302 17.20 -20.02 -10.11
CA LEU A 302 17.08 -18.57 -10.19
C LEU A 302 17.30 -18.05 -11.62
N SER A 303 16.47 -17.11 -12.04
CA SER A 303 16.72 -16.22 -13.18
C SER A 303 16.50 -14.75 -12.74
N VAL A 304 17.30 -13.84 -13.28
CA VAL A 304 17.23 -12.42 -12.96
C VAL A 304 16.98 -11.62 -14.23
N LYS A 305 16.02 -10.72 -14.17
CA LYS A 305 15.76 -9.72 -15.23
C LYS A 305 15.97 -8.34 -14.66
N GLU A 306 16.40 -7.40 -15.51
CA GLU A 306 16.58 -6.02 -15.12
C GLU A 306 15.86 -5.07 -16.08
N LYS A 307 15.40 -3.94 -15.57
CA LYS A 307 14.81 -2.83 -16.34
C LYS A 307 15.32 -1.51 -15.80
N ALA A 308 15.81 -0.66 -16.70
CA ALA A 308 16.09 0.73 -16.36
C ALA A 308 14.78 1.43 -15.97
N HIS A 309 14.76 2.10 -14.83
CA HIS A 309 13.58 2.75 -14.29
C HIS A 309 13.95 4.03 -13.56
N SER A 310 13.32 5.17 -13.94
CA SER A 310 13.46 6.41 -13.19
C SER A 310 12.64 6.33 -11.91
N PHE A 311 13.29 6.36 -10.75
CA PHE A 311 12.59 6.38 -9.47
C PHE A 311 12.11 7.80 -9.11
N PHE A 312 11.14 7.84 -8.18
CA PHE A 312 10.68 9.11 -7.63
C PHE A 312 11.81 9.76 -6.81
N ASN A 313 12.29 10.91 -7.28
CA ASN A 313 13.36 11.66 -6.64
C ASN A 313 12.82 12.99 -6.10
N SER A 314 12.93 13.22 -4.80
CA SER A 314 12.61 14.50 -4.15
C SER A 314 13.75 15.54 -4.25
N GLY A 315 14.66 15.39 -5.22
CA GLY A 315 15.64 16.42 -5.61
C GLY A 315 17.03 16.32 -4.97
N LYS A 316 17.36 15.26 -4.22
CA LYS A 316 18.67 15.12 -3.55
C LYS A 316 19.56 13.96 -4.03
N THR A 317 19.08 13.13 -4.94
CA THR A 317 19.82 11.92 -5.37
C THR A 317 20.05 11.98 -6.88
N ASP A 318 21.28 12.14 -7.28
CA ASP A 318 21.72 12.17 -8.68
C ASP A 318 22.18 10.75 -9.07
N PHE A 319 21.23 9.81 -9.20
CA PHE A 319 21.51 8.43 -9.57
C PHE A 319 21.03 8.17 -10.99
N LYS A 320 21.97 8.20 -11.97
CA LYS A 320 21.68 8.13 -13.41
C LYS A 320 21.37 6.73 -13.94
N GLU A 321 21.70 5.67 -13.19
CA GLU A 321 21.56 4.28 -13.62
C GLU A 321 20.66 3.46 -12.69
N HIS A 322 19.49 4.00 -12.35
CA HIS A 322 18.55 3.27 -11.52
C HIS A 322 17.93 2.11 -12.30
N LYS A 323 18.05 0.91 -11.72
CA LYS A 323 17.50 -0.33 -12.26
C LYS A 323 16.59 -0.99 -11.24
N GLU A 324 15.52 -1.56 -11.74
CA GLU A 324 14.69 -2.50 -11.00
C GLU A 324 15.03 -3.91 -11.47
N PHE A 325 15.20 -4.82 -10.52
CA PHE A 325 15.44 -6.24 -10.76
C PHE A 325 14.17 -7.03 -10.47
N LEU A 326 13.94 -8.06 -11.27
CA LEU A 326 12.96 -9.10 -11.03
C LEU A 326 13.69 -10.44 -10.96
N PHE A 327 13.72 -11.00 -9.77
CA PHE A 327 14.26 -12.34 -9.47
C PHE A 327 13.10 -13.34 -9.58
N ILE A 328 13.27 -14.38 -10.40
CA ILE A 328 12.27 -15.43 -10.57
C ILE A 328 12.94 -16.76 -10.20
N VAL A 329 12.38 -17.46 -9.22
CA VAL A 329 12.84 -18.77 -8.76
C VAL A 329 11.80 -19.82 -9.12
N GLU A 330 12.19 -20.81 -9.91
CA GLU A 330 11.46 -22.06 -10.03
C GLU A 330 11.91 -22.95 -8.87
N VAL A 331 11.01 -23.13 -7.89
CA VAL A 331 11.31 -23.83 -6.64
C VAL A 331 11.54 -25.33 -6.93
N LYS A 332 12.55 -25.90 -6.30
CA LYS A 332 12.79 -27.35 -6.38
C LYS A 332 11.66 -28.09 -5.67
N PRO A 333 11.20 -29.24 -6.23
CA PRO A 333 10.22 -30.11 -5.58
C PRO A 333 10.64 -30.57 -4.19
#